data_320d2bb26ffe93ebf165b0edb6fac925
#
_entry.id   320d2bb26ffe93ebf165b0edb6fac925
#
_cell.length_a   1.000
_cell.length_b   1.000
_cell.length_c   1.000
_cell.angle_alpha   90.00
_cell.angle_beta   90.00
_cell.angle_gamma   90.00
#
_symmetry.space_group_name_H-M   'P 1'
#
loop_
_entity.id
_entity.type
_entity.pdbx_description
1 polymer ?
#
loop_
_entity_poly.entity_id
_entity_poly.type
_entity_poly.pdbx_seq_one_letter_code
_entity_poly.pdbx_strand_id
1 'polypeptide(L)'
;MVLCFYFCYIFTEALEQSRMESKLFIKLGLVLFVLCFVFDRSESAVSSVDLGSEWGKVAVVNLKPGQSPISIAINEMSKRKSPALVAFHSGTRLLGEEAAGIVARYPEKVYSQVRDMLGKPYGYVKKVLDSMYLPFDIVEDSRGAVSFKVDGGDDGVGVYSVEEILAMILGYAADLAEFHSKVPVKDAVIAVPPYFGQAERRGLIQAAQLAGINVLSLINEYSGAALQYGIDKDFSNESRHVIFYDMGSSSTYAALVYYSAYNAKEFGKTVSVNQFQVSFDTLLLWLGLGIG
;
A
#
# COMPACT_ATOMS: atom_id res chain seq x y z
N MET A 1 -11.74 5.57 29.65
CA MET A 1 -12.99 5.85 30.42
C MET A 1 -12.80 5.70 31.93
N VAL A 2 -12.18 4.64 32.44
CA VAL A 2 -11.98 4.43 33.91
C VAL A 2 -11.02 5.44 34.52
N LEU A 3 -9.97 5.87 33.85
CA LEU A 3 -9.02 6.89 34.31
C LEU A 3 -9.67 8.31 34.44
N CYS A 4 -10.60 8.66 33.57
CA CYS A 4 -11.34 9.94 33.64
C CYS A 4 -12.27 9.98 34.85
N PHE A 5 -12.90 8.87 35.23
CA PHE A 5 -13.75 8.81 36.44
C PHE A 5 -12.95 8.90 37.73
N TYR A 6 -11.74 8.29 37.77
CA TYR A 6 -10.86 8.36 38.91
C TYR A 6 -10.29 9.79 39.12
N PHE A 7 -9.96 10.47 38.02
CA PHE A 7 -9.49 11.86 38.07
C PHE A 7 -10.60 12.84 38.50
N CYS A 8 -11.85 12.64 38.04
CA CYS A 8 -12.98 13.44 38.45
C CYS A 8 -13.28 13.26 39.96
N TYR A 9 -13.14 12.04 40.49
CA TYR A 9 -13.37 11.75 41.91
C TYR A 9 -12.31 12.41 42.82
N ILE A 10 -11.03 12.33 42.44
CA ILE A 10 -9.94 13.00 43.21
C ILE A 10 -10.08 14.53 43.12
N PHE A 11 -10.61 15.06 42.02
CA PHE A 11 -10.77 16.49 41.81
C PHE A 11 -11.94 17.07 42.66
N THR A 12 -12.99 16.31 42.86
CA THR A 12 -14.11 16.73 43.73
C THR A 12 -13.74 16.74 45.21
N GLU A 13 -12.92 15.79 45.69
CA GLU A 13 -12.42 15.82 47.09
C GLU A 13 -11.44 16.99 47.37
N ALA A 14 -10.61 17.35 46.36
CA ALA A 14 -9.67 18.47 46.51
C ALA A 14 -10.36 19.86 46.52
N LEU A 15 -11.57 19.97 45.94
CA LEU A 15 -12.35 21.21 45.88
C LEU A 15 -13.02 21.56 47.22
N GLU A 16 -13.25 20.62 48.14
CA GLU A 16 -13.84 20.88 49.45
C GLU A 16 -12.84 21.48 50.44
N GLN A 17 -11.54 21.38 50.21
CA GLN A 17 -10.53 21.74 51.22
C GLN A 17 -9.84 23.10 51.03
N SER A 18 -10.07 23.86 49.95
CA SER A 18 -9.44 25.20 49.81
C SER A 18 -10.32 26.25 49.14
N ARG A 19 -10.79 27.18 49.92
CA ARG A 19 -11.68 28.29 49.55
C ARG A 19 -11.01 29.44 48.79
N MET A 20 -9.72 29.38 48.47
CA MET A 20 -8.96 30.53 47.94
C MET A 20 -8.34 30.35 46.55
N GLU A 21 -8.32 29.14 45.94
CA GLU A 21 -7.73 28.91 44.60
C GLU A 21 -8.73 28.38 43.57
N SER A 22 -10.03 28.48 43.82
CA SER A 22 -11.08 27.86 42.98
C SER A 22 -11.03 28.27 41.50
N LYS A 23 -10.62 29.49 41.19
CA LYS A 23 -10.54 29.97 39.79
C LYS A 23 -9.38 29.36 38.99
N LEU A 24 -8.25 29.05 39.65
CA LEU A 24 -7.09 28.42 39.01
C LEU A 24 -7.37 26.93 38.73
N PHE A 25 -7.97 26.24 39.72
CA PHE A 25 -8.35 24.84 39.59
C PHE A 25 -9.44 24.62 38.54
N ILE A 26 -10.43 25.53 38.45
CA ILE A 26 -11.46 25.47 37.39
C ILE A 26 -10.83 25.68 36.01
N LYS A 27 -9.91 26.62 35.88
CA LYS A 27 -9.18 26.84 34.61
C LYS A 27 -8.30 25.65 34.23
N LEU A 28 -7.58 25.07 35.20
CA LEU A 28 -6.74 23.89 34.98
C LEU A 28 -7.60 22.66 34.62
N GLY A 29 -8.73 22.48 35.31
CA GLY A 29 -9.69 21.42 34.99
C GLY A 29 -10.32 21.56 33.63
N LEU A 30 -10.62 22.79 33.19
CA LEU A 30 -11.15 23.07 31.87
C LEU A 30 -10.09 22.82 30.77
N VAL A 31 -8.82 23.18 31.02
CA VAL A 31 -7.71 22.90 30.12
C VAL A 31 -7.45 21.39 30.00
N LEU A 32 -7.46 20.65 31.13
CA LEU A 32 -7.33 19.19 31.13
C LEU A 32 -8.53 18.51 30.44
N PHE A 33 -9.74 19.03 30.63
CA PHE A 33 -10.94 18.54 29.97
C PHE A 33 -10.85 18.78 28.46
N VAL A 34 -10.44 19.97 28.03
CA VAL A 34 -10.20 20.28 26.60
C VAL A 34 -9.06 19.43 26.06
N LEU A 35 -7.96 19.23 26.79
CA LEU A 35 -6.89 18.32 26.41
C LEU A 35 -7.38 16.88 26.26
N CYS A 36 -8.25 16.38 27.15
CA CYS A 36 -8.84 15.04 27.00
C CYS A 36 -9.73 14.90 25.75
N PHE A 37 -10.38 15.98 25.30
CA PHE A 37 -11.14 15.96 24.03
C PHE A 37 -10.27 16.20 22.80
N VAL A 38 -9.15 16.92 22.94
CA VAL A 38 -8.19 17.16 21.83
C VAL A 38 -7.30 15.94 21.61
N PHE A 39 -7.02 15.13 22.63
CA PHE A 39 -6.44 13.79 22.47
C PHE A 39 -7.53 12.78 22.13
N ASP A 40 -8.27 13.06 21.05
CA ASP A 40 -9.03 12.01 20.38
C ASP A 40 -8.05 10.91 20.00
N ARG A 41 -8.38 9.66 20.33
CA ARG A 41 -7.55 8.52 19.91
C ARG A 41 -7.43 8.60 18.41
N SER A 42 -6.23 8.90 17.93
CA SER A 42 -5.92 8.76 16.51
C SER A 42 -6.04 7.26 16.18
N GLU A 43 -7.25 6.83 15.82
CA GLU A 43 -7.44 5.51 15.25
C GLU A 43 -6.82 5.59 13.85
N SER A 44 -5.81 4.79 13.62
CA SER A 44 -5.14 4.65 12.32
C SER A 44 -5.35 3.21 11.87
N ALA A 45 -5.68 3.03 10.61
CA ALA A 45 -5.76 1.71 10.00
C ALA A 45 -4.47 1.41 9.24
N VAL A 46 -4.17 0.12 9.10
CA VAL A 46 -3.08 -0.37 8.26
C VAL A 46 -3.67 -0.83 6.94
N SER A 47 -3.03 -0.44 5.84
CA SER A 47 -3.41 -0.92 4.51
C SER A 47 -2.44 -1.97 3.99
N SER A 48 -2.91 -2.75 3.03
CA SER A 48 -2.08 -3.57 2.16
C SER A 48 -2.33 -3.18 0.72
N VAL A 49 -1.27 -2.93 -0.03
CA VAL A 49 -1.34 -2.54 -1.43
C VAL A 49 -0.72 -3.65 -2.28
N ASP A 50 -1.52 -4.21 -3.18
CA ASP A 50 -1.10 -5.10 -4.25
C ASP A 50 -1.11 -4.28 -5.55
N LEU A 51 0.06 -3.78 -5.94
CA LEU A 51 0.23 -2.96 -7.11
C LEU A 51 0.79 -3.78 -8.26
N GLY A 52 -0.09 -4.22 -9.16
CA GLY A 52 0.27 -4.89 -10.41
C GLY A 52 0.70 -3.89 -11.50
N SER A 53 1.04 -4.42 -12.67
CA SER A 53 1.46 -3.61 -13.84
C SER A 53 0.31 -2.79 -14.43
N GLU A 54 -0.91 -3.35 -14.44
CA GLU A 54 -2.12 -2.70 -14.97
C GLU A 54 -3.15 -2.37 -13.90
N TRP A 55 -3.19 -3.14 -12.81
CA TRP A 55 -4.24 -3.02 -11.80
C TRP A 55 -3.65 -2.97 -10.40
N GLY A 56 -4.20 -2.10 -9.58
CA GLY A 56 -3.94 -2.06 -8.16
C GLY A 56 -5.13 -2.57 -7.34
N LYS A 57 -4.85 -3.20 -6.20
CA LYS A 57 -5.84 -3.58 -5.18
C LYS A 57 -5.38 -3.10 -3.83
N VAL A 58 -6.33 -2.69 -3.02
CA VAL A 58 -6.07 -2.17 -1.68
C VAL A 58 -6.94 -2.92 -0.68
N ALA A 59 -6.32 -3.44 0.35
CA ALA A 59 -7.02 -3.99 1.50
C ALA A 59 -6.74 -3.15 2.74
N VAL A 60 -7.70 -3.10 3.65
CA VAL A 60 -7.59 -2.35 4.91
C VAL A 60 -7.87 -3.28 6.08
N VAL A 61 -7.03 -3.19 7.10
CA VAL A 61 -7.25 -3.85 8.38
C VAL A 61 -8.06 -2.93 9.28
N ASN A 62 -9.26 -3.36 9.63
CA ASN A 62 -10.14 -2.63 10.53
C ASN A 62 -10.64 -3.57 11.62
N LEU A 63 -10.16 -3.38 12.84
CA LEU A 63 -10.45 -4.24 13.99
C LEU A 63 -11.78 -3.86 14.66
N LYS A 64 -12.85 -3.60 13.90
CA LYS A 64 -14.19 -3.34 14.47
C LYS A 64 -14.85 -4.65 14.90
N PRO A 65 -15.38 -4.73 16.13
CA PRO A 65 -16.08 -5.92 16.59
C PRO A 65 -17.25 -6.28 15.68
N GLY A 66 -17.37 -7.56 15.31
CA GLY A 66 -18.47 -8.08 14.50
C GLY A 66 -18.32 -7.89 12.99
N GLN A 67 -17.19 -7.37 12.51
CA GLN A 67 -16.86 -7.28 11.09
C GLN A 67 -15.64 -8.13 10.75
N SER A 68 -15.48 -8.48 9.46
CA SER A 68 -14.23 -9.06 8.98
C SER A 68 -13.07 -8.12 9.29
N PRO A 69 -11.97 -8.60 9.88
CA PRO A 69 -10.83 -7.75 10.21
C PRO A 69 -10.14 -7.18 8.96
N ILE A 70 -10.30 -7.82 7.81
CA ILE A 70 -9.71 -7.40 6.55
C ILE A 70 -10.82 -7.20 5.52
N SER A 71 -10.81 -6.05 4.86
CA SER A 71 -11.74 -5.73 3.77
C SER A 71 -11.01 -5.13 2.58
N ILE A 72 -11.49 -5.44 1.38
CA ILE A 72 -10.96 -4.84 0.14
C ILE A 72 -11.63 -3.47 -0.05
N ALA A 73 -10.84 -2.43 -0.20
CA ALA A 73 -11.33 -1.11 -0.57
C ALA A 73 -11.87 -1.14 -2.01
N ILE A 74 -12.98 -0.47 -2.21
CA ILE A 74 -13.59 -0.31 -3.53
C ILE A 74 -13.31 1.09 -4.05
N ASN A 75 -13.14 1.22 -5.37
CA ASN A 75 -12.95 2.50 -6.02
C ASN A 75 -14.29 3.23 -6.25
N GLU A 76 -14.22 4.40 -6.87
CA GLU A 76 -15.37 5.25 -7.22
C GLU A 76 -16.38 4.56 -8.13
N MET A 77 -15.96 3.55 -8.89
CA MET A 77 -16.83 2.71 -9.73
C MET A 77 -17.31 1.45 -9.00
N SER A 78 -17.17 1.39 -7.67
CA SER A 78 -17.51 0.22 -6.83
C SER A 78 -16.77 -1.08 -7.22
N LYS A 79 -15.60 -0.96 -7.85
CA LYS A 79 -14.75 -2.11 -8.22
C LYS A 79 -13.69 -2.36 -7.15
N ARG A 80 -13.32 -3.64 -6.97
CA ARG A 80 -12.29 -4.09 -6.03
C ARG A 80 -10.86 -3.98 -6.57
N LYS A 81 -10.69 -3.50 -7.79
CA LYS A 81 -9.41 -3.22 -8.43
C LYS A 81 -9.52 -1.91 -9.17
N SER A 82 -8.44 -1.15 -9.19
CA SER A 82 -8.34 0.13 -9.89
C SER A 82 -7.25 0.07 -10.94
N PRO A 83 -7.42 0.72 -12.08
CA PRO A 83 -6.35 0.85 -13.06
C PRO A 83 -5.12 1.54 -12.43
N ALA A 84 -3.93 0.99 -12.64
CA ALA A 84 -2.66 1.57 -12.19
C ALA A 84 -2.17 2.63 -13.21
N LEU A 85 -2.98 3.66 -13.41
CA LEU A 85 -2.79 4.69 -14.43
C LEU A 85 -2.73 6.08 -13.79
N VAL A 86 -1.89 6.93 -14.38
CA VAL A 86 -1.86 8.37 -14.13
C VAL A 86 -1.99 9.07 -15.46
N ALA A 87 -2.77 10.12 -15.52
CA ALA A 87 -2.87 10.98 -16.70
C ALA A 87 -2.79 12.46 -16.32
N PHE A 88 -2.25 13.25 -17.21
CA PHE A 88 -2.24 14.72 -17.10
C PHE A 88 -3.00 15.30 -18.27
N HIS A 89 -4.12 15.94 -17.95
CA HIS A 89 -4.98 16.52 -18.99
C HIS A 89 -5.62 17.80 -18.49
N SER A 90 -5.58 18.86 -19.32
CA SER A 90 -6.17 20.17 -19.02
C SER A 90 -5.74 20.75 -17.65
N GLY A 91 -4.45 20.68 -17.33
CA GLY A 91 -3.91 21.20 -16.06
C GLY A 91 -4.30 20.36 -14.83
N THR A 92 -4.96 19.21 -15.00
CA THR A 92 -5.35 18.33 -13.91
C THR A 92 -4.68 16.98 -14.01
N ARG A 93 -4.47 16.35 -12.85
CA ARG A 93 -3.99 14.98 -12.74
C ARG A 93 -5.17 14.05 -12.51
N LEU A 94 -5.30 13.05 -13.38
CA LEU A 94 -6.31 12.02 -13.31
C LEU A 94 -5.68 10.71 -12.87
N LEU A 95 -6.39 9.92 -12.07
CA LEU A 95 -5.91 8.66 -11.49
C LEU A 95 -6.95 7.56 -11.70
N GLY A 96 -6.49 6.31 -11.71
CA GLY A 96 -7.37 5.15 -11.73
C GLY A 96 -8.37 5.17 -12.89
N GLU A 97 -9.65 5.06 -12.60
CA GLU A 97 -10.74 5.00 -13.60
C GLU A 97 -10.88 6.31 -14.40
N GLU A 98 -10.60 7.46 -13.81
CA GLU A 98 -10.61 8.73 -14.49
C GLU A 98 -9.54 8.78 -15.60
N ALA A 99 -8.30 8.34 -15.26
CA ALA A 99 -7.23 8.22 -16.24
C ALA A 99 -7.58 7.21 -17.34
N ALA A 100 -8.18 6.07 -16.99
CA ALA A 100 -8.63 5.07 -17.94
C ALA A 100 -9.69 5.62 -18.92
N GLY A 101 -10.53 6.53 -18.45
CA GLY A 101 -11.58 7.15 -19.27
C GLY A 101 -11.06 7.97 -20.46
N ILE A 102 -9.82 8.44 -20.43
CA ILE A 102 -9.25 9.26 -21.49
C ILE A 102 -8.22 8.52 -22.38
N VAL A 103 -7.85 7.30 -22.04
CA VAL A 103 -6.83 6.50 -22.79
C VAL A 103 -7.11 6.45 -24.30
N ALA A 104 -8.37 6.23 -24.68
CA ALA A 104 -8.73 6.11 -26.09
C ALA A 104 -8.61 7.43 -26.89
N ARG A 105 -8.66 8.56 -26.19
CA ARG A 105 -8.67 9.90 -26.79
C ARG A 105 -7.30 10.58 -26.76
N TYR A 106 -6.58 10.36 -25.65
CA TYR A 106 -5.30 11.02 -25.36
C TYR A 106 -4.31 9.99 -24.80
N PRO A 107 -3.99 8.94 -25.56
CA PRO A 107 -3.12 7.86 -25.08
C PRO A 107 -1.73 8.38 -24.68
N GLU A 108 -1.21 9.41 -25.33
CA GLU A 108 0.10 10.02 -25.07
C GLU A 108 0.15 10.76 -23.73
N LYS A 109 -1.00 11.04 -23.12
CA LYS A 109 -1.12 11.73 -21.82
C LYS A 109 -1.35 10.76 -20.66
N VAL A 110 -1.43 9.45 -20.93
CA VAL A 110 -1.72 8.42 -19.94
C VAL A 110 -0.51 7.52 -19.75
N TYR A 111 0.02 7.51 -18.54
CA TYR A 111 1.20 6.76 -18.15
C TYR A 111 0.77 5.44 -17.52
N SER A 112 1.18 4.35 -18.15
CA SER A 112 0.88 2.97 -17.74
C SER A 112 2.16 2.20 -17.45
N GLN A 113 2.03 1.03 -16.80
CA GLN A 113 3.15 0.12 -16.48
C GLN A 113 4.31 0.79 -15.71
N VAL A 114 4.03 1.87 -15.01
CA VAL A 114 5.02 2.69 -14.29
C VAL A 114 5.82 1.86 -13.29
N ARG A 115 5.16 0.92 -12.59
CA ARG A 115 5.82 0.03 -11.63
C ARG A 115 6.98 -0.75 -12.27
N ASP A 116 6.80 -1.22 -13.48
CA ASP A 116 7.77 -2.10 -14.15
C ASP A 116 9.00 -1.34 -14.66
N MET A 117 8.94 -0.02 -14.72
CA MET A 117 10.06 0.86 -15.08
C MET A 117 10.93 1.25 -13.88
N LEU A 118 10.42 0.99 -12.67
CA LEU A 118 11.09 1.35 -11.42
C LEU A 118 12.47 0.69 -11.31
N GLY A 119 13.49 1.49 -11.00
CA GLY A 119 14.87 1.02 -10.84
C GLY A 119 15.55 0.51 -12.12
N LYS A 120 14.94 0.73 -13.29
CA LYS A 120 15.50 0.30 -14.58
C LYS A 120 16.27 1.44 -15.26
N PRO A 121 17.38 1.12 -15.98
CA PRO A 121 18.10 2.10 -16.78
C PRO A 121 17.26 2.60 -17.96
N TYR A 122 17.41 3.89 -18.31
CA TYR A 122 16.70 4.50 -19.44
C TYR A 122 16.84 3.71 -20.75
N GLY A 123 18.07 3.34 -21.13
CA GLY A 123 18.30 2.64 -22.41
C GLY A 123 17.64 1.26 -22.49
N TYR A 124 17.41 0.61 -21.34
CA TYR A 124 16.67 -0.63 -21.26
C TYR A 124 15.17 -0.39 -21.46
N VAL A 125 14.59 0.54 -20.71
CA VAL A 125 13.16 0.85 -20.79
C VAL A 125 12.79 1.36 -22.18
N LYS A 126 13.64 2.21 -22.79
CA LYS A 126 13.39 2.75 -24.12
C LYS A 126 13.23 1.64 -25.19
N LYS A 127 14.10 0.64 -25.17
CA LYS A 127 13.97 -0.51 -26.11
C LYS A 127 12.64 -1.23 -25.96
N VAL A 128 12.15 -1.32 -24.73
CA VAL A 128 10.92 -2.01 -24.43
C VAL A 128 9.71 -1.19 -24.85
N LEU A 129 9.70 0.12 -24.52
CA LEU A 129 8.64 1.02 -24.96
C LEU A 129 8.52 1.03 -26.49
N ASP A 130 9.66 1.08 -27.19
CA ASP A 130 9.69 1.02 -28.64
C ASP A 130 9.08 -0.30 -29.18
N SER A 131 9.28 -1.41 -28.47
CA SER A 131 8.70 -2.71 -28.82
C SER A 131 7.22 -2.86 -28.49
N MET A 132 6.76 -2.17 -27.44
CA MET A 132 5.38 -2.24 -26.94
C MET A 132 4.47 -1.15 -27.50
N TYR A 133 5.02 -0.23 -28.28
CA TYR A 133 4.28 0.90 -28.86
C TYR A 133 3.55 1.75 -27.80
N LEU A 134 4.16 1.95 -26.63
CA LEU A 134 3.60 2.84 -25.62
C LEU A 134 3.72 4.30 -26.08
N PRO A 135 2.63 5.07 -26.01
CA PRO A 135 2.52 6.32 -26.74
C PRO A 135 3.09 7.55 -26.03
N PHE A 136 3.64 7.39 -24.84
CA PHE A 136 4.16 8.51 -24.04
C PHE A 136 5.69 8.64 -24.14
N ASP A 137 6.18 9.87 -23.97
CA ASP A 137 7.58 10.20 -24.05
C ASP A 137 8.30 9.99 -22.70
N ILE A 138 9.49 9.37 -22.78
CA ILE A 138 10.41 9.25 -21.66
C ILE A 138 11.72 9.97 -21.97
N VAL A 139 12.37 10.44 -20.93
CA VAL A 139 13.71 11.08 -21.00
C VAL A 139 14.65 10.43 -19.99
N GLU A 140 15.95 10.51 -20.29
CA GLU A 140 16.98 10.07 -19.36
C GLU A 140 17.24 11.18 -18.33
N ASP A 141 17.23 10.82 -17.06
CA ASP A 141 17.61 11.75 -15.98
C ASP A 141 19.12 11.74 -15.72
N SER A 142 19.60 12.61 -14.83
CA SER A 142 21.02 12.72 -14.47
C SER A 142 21.61 11.46 -13.82
N ARG A 143 20.76 10.50 -13.41
CA ARG A 143 21.15 9.21 -12.82
C ARG A 143 21.22 8.10 -13.87
N GLY A 144 20.86 8.38 -15.14
CA GLY A 144 20.69 7.37 -16.17
C GLY A 144 19.39 6.57 -16.04
N ALA A 145 18.46 7.03 -15.21
CA ALA A 145 17.17 6.42 -14.99
C ALA A 145 16.09 7.07 -15.85
N VAL A 146 14.89 6.47 -15.83
CA VAL A 146 13.73 6.95 -16.60
C VAL A 146 13.05 8.11 -15.88
N SER A 147 12.70 9.12 -16.66
CA SER A 147 11.76 10.17 -16.26
C SER A 147 10.73 10.38 -17.37
N PHE A 148 9.52 10.78 -16.97
CA PHE A 148 8.41 11.04 -17.88
C PHE A 148 8.36 12.52 -18.22
N LYS A 149 8.23 12.81 -19.49
CA LYS A 149 7.99 14.17 -19.99
C LYS A 149 6.49 14.39 -20.04
N VAL A 150 6.00 15.29 -19.21
CA VAL A 150 4.57 15.59 -19.05
C VAL A 150 4.29 16.97 -19.60
N ASP A 151 3.34 17.06 -20.53
CA ASP A 151 2.81 18.33 -20.99
C ASP A 151 1.77 18.84 -19.99
N GLY A 152 2.12 19.86 -19.23
CA GLY A 152 1.25 20.51 -18.22
C GLY A 152 0.28 21.53 -18.80
N GLY A 153 0.25 21.71 -20.12
CA GLY A 153 -0.55 22.78 -20.75
C GLY A 153 0.03 24.16 -20.45
N ASP A 154 -0.75 25.04 -19.83
CA ASP A 154 -0.34 26.44 -19.53
C ASP A 154 0.79 26.51 -18.51
N ASP A 155 0.99 25.46 -17.68
CA ASP A 155 2.10 25.35 -16.71
C ASP A 155 3.42 24.89 -17.35
N GLY A 156 3.43 24.62 -18.65
CA GLY A 156 4.61 24.20 -19.39
C GLY A 156 4.88 22.69 -19.28
N VAL A 157 6.10 22.28 -19.66
CA VAL A 157 6.52 20.88 -19.65
C VAL A 157 7.15 20.54 -18.30
N GLY A 158 6.55 19.60 -17.60
CA GLY A 158 7.13 18.98 -16.38
C GLY A 158 7.93 17.72 -16.70
N VAL A 159 8.90 17.40 -15.87
CA VAL A 159 9.63 16.13 -15.92
C VAL A 159 9.46 15.45 -14.56
N TYR A 160 8.92 14.24 -14.56
CA TYR A 160 8.66 13.47 -13.35
C TYR A 160 9.43 12.14 -13.40
N SER A 161 10.07 11.78 -12.31
CA SER A 161 10.71 10.47 -12.15
C SER A 161 9.66 9.36 -12.07
N VAL A 162 10.09 8.12 -12.26
CA VAL A 162 9.23 6.93 -12.08
C VAL A 162 8.68 6.90 -10.64
N GLU A 163 9.52 7.23 -9.68
CA GLU A 163 9.16 7.27 -8.26
C GLU A 163 8.05 8.30 -7.98
N GLU A 164 8.10 9.48 -8.61
CA GLU A 164 7.07 10.52 -8.43
C GLU A 164 5.73 10.12 -9.05
N ILE A 165 5.73 9.56 -10.27
CA ILE A 165 4.48 9.06 -10.87
C ILE A 165 3.92 7.88 -10.08
N LEU A 166 4.79 6.99 -9.61
CA LEU A 166 4.36 5.87 -8.76
C LEU A 166 3.80 6.34 -7.40
N ALA A 167 4.39 7.40 -6.84
CA ALA A 167 3.88 8.03 -5.61
C ALA A 167 2.45 8.55 -5.78
N MET A 168 2.09 9.04 -6.96
CA MET A 168 0.71 9.47 -7.24
C MET A 168 -0.26 8.29 -7.22
N ILE A 169 0.14 7.14 -7.77
CA ILE A 169 -0.66 5.90 -7.75
C ILE A 169 -0.80 5.37 -6.31
N LEU A 170 0.28 5.41 -5.54
CA LEU A 170 0.26 4.97 -4.14
C LEU A 170 -0.57 5.93 -3.26
N GLY A 171 -0.50 7.24 -3.52
CA GLY A 171 -1.35 8.23 -2.88
C GLY A 171 -2.83 7.94 -3.12
N TYR A 172 -3.21 7.68 -4.37
CA TYR A 172 -4.57 7.26 -4.72
C TYR A 172 -4.98 5.97 -4.00
N ALA A 173 -4.08 5.00 -3.86
CA ALA A 173 -4.35 3.79 -3.09
C ALA A 173 -4.59 4.08 -1.60
N ALA A 174 -3.84 5.02 -1.01
CA ALA A 174 -4.06 5.48 0.36
C ALA A 174 -5.41 6.19 0.52
N ASP A 175 -5.77 7.06 -0.41
CA ASP A 175 -7.06 7.76 -0.43
C ASP A 175 -8.24 6.76 -0.48
N LEU A 176 -8.13 5.71 -1.30
CA LEU A 176 -9.13 4.63 -1.34
C LEU A 176 -9.22 3.89 0.01
N ALA A 177 -8.08 3.62 0.65
CA ALA A 177 -8.03 2.97 1.96
C ALA A 177 -8.67 3.85 3.04
N GLU A 178 -8.37 5.15 3.08
CA GLU A 178 -8.96 6.11 4.00
C GLU A 178 -10.46 6.29 3.76
N PHE A 179 -10.88 6.41 2.51
CA PHE A 179 -12.30 6.51 2.16
C PHE A 179 -13.08 5.28 2.62
N HIS A 180 -12.48 4.09 2.48
CA HIS A 180 -13.12 2.82 2.88
C HIS A 180 -13.16 2.63 4.40
N SER A 181 -12.06 2.89 5.10
CA SER A 181 -11.93 2.69 6.54
C SER A 181 -12.58 3.79 7.37
N LYS A 182 -12.71 5.00 6.81
CA LYS A 182 -13.13 6.25 7.46
C LYS A 182 -12.18 6.69 8.58
N VAL A 183 -10.94 6.25 8.52
CA VAL A 183 -9.85 6.65 9.43
C VAL A 183 -8.58 6.87 8.63
N PRO A 184 -7.64 7.71 9.11
CA PRO A 184 -6.37 7.94 8.42
C PRO A 184 -5.59 6.65 8.22
N VAL A 185 -4.96 6.49 7.05
CA VAL A 185 -4.14 5.34 6.68
C VAL A 185 -2.75 5.83 6.27
N LYS A 186 -1.78 5.65 7.16
CA LYS A 186 -0.38 6.06 6.93
C LYS A 186 0.57 4.89 6.79
N ASP A 187 0.19 3.75 7.35
CA ASP A 187 1.01 2.55 7.38
C ASP A 187 0.53 1.55 6.33
N ALA A 188 1.47 1.01 5.55
CA ALA A 188 1.15 0.04 4.53
C ALA A 188 2.14 -1.13 4.47
N VAL A 189 1.61 -2.31 4.11
CA VAL A 189 2.38 -3.44 3.60
C VAL A 189 2.18 -3.48 2.10
N ILE A 190 3.25 -3.53 1.33
CA ILE A 190 3.18 -3.50 -0.14
C ILE A 190 3.67 -4.84 -0.70
N ALA A 191 2.84 -5.45 -1.55
CA ALA A 191 3.22 -6.64 -2.29
C ALA A 191 4.15 -6.26 -3.46
N VAL A 192 5.19 -7.06 -3.66
CA VAL A 192 6.17 -6.85 -4.72
C VAL A 192 6.41 -8.14 -5.49
N PRO A 193 6.70 -8.06 -6.80
CA PRO A 193 7.09 -9.21 -7.57
C PRO A 193 8.36 -9.88 -7.00
N PRO A 194 8.46 -11.21 -7.04
CA PRO A 194 9.63 -11.90 -6.49
C PRO A 194 10.94 -11.52 -7.18
N TYR A 195 10.88 -11.14 -8.45
CA TYR A 195 12.04 -10.74 -9.25
C TYR A 195 12.50 -9.29 -9.01
N PHE A 196 11.80 -8.51 -8.17
CA PHE A 196 12.26 -7.17 -7.78
C PHE A 196 13.56 -7.26 -6.98
N GLY A 197 14.62 -6.69 -7.53
CA GLY A 197 15.90 -6.51 -6.87
C GLY A 197 15.91 -5.32 -5.90
N GLN A 198 17.11 -4.95 -5.47
CA GLN A 198 17.24 -3.85 -4.49
C GLN A 198 16.90 -2.47 -5.07
N ALA A 199 17.20 -2.24 -6.35
CA ALA A 199 16.93 -0.96 -6.99
C ALA A 199 15.42 -0.70 -7.03
N GLU A 200 14.65 -1.67 -7.49
CA GLU A 200 13.19 -1.59 -7.58
C GLU A 200 12.54 -1.46 -6.19
N ARG A 201 13.00 -2.25 -5.20
CA ARG A 201 12.47 -2.18 -3.84
C ARG A 201 12.76 -0.84 -3.16
N ARG A 202 13.96 -0.28 -3.35
CA ARG A 202 14.30 1.06 -2.83
C ARG A 202 13.49 2.16 -3.50
N GLY A 203 13.35 2.11 -4.82
CA GLY A 203 12.51 3.04 -5.57
C GLY A 203 11.04 3.00 -5.12
N LEU A 204 10.50 1.80 -4.85
CA LEU A 204 9.15 1.66 -4.33
C LEU A 204 8.98 2.27 -2.92
N ILE A 205 9.96 2.05 -2.03
CA ILE A 205 9.97 2.68 -0.70
C ILE A 205 10.03 4.20 -0.84
N GLN A 206 10.86 4.72 -1.74
CA GLN A 206 10.97 6.15 -2.01
C GLN A 206 9.64 6.71 -2.55
N ALA A 207 9.00 6.03 -3.48
CA ALA A 207 7.68 6.42 -4.00
C ALA A 207 6.62 6.44 -2.89
N ALA A 208 6.61 5.45 -2.00
CA ALA A 208 5.71 5.42 -0.86
C ALA A 208 5.96 6.57 0.12
N GLN A 209 7.22 6.91 0.39
CA GLN A 209 7.59 8.06 1.21
C GLN A 209 7.13 9.38 0.59
N LEU A 210 7.27 9.55 -0.72
CA LEU A 210 6.75 10.72 -1.46
C LEU A 210 5.22 10.81 -1.37
N ALA A 211 4.53 9.68 -1.31
CA ALA A 211 3.08 9.60 -1.10
C ALA A 211 2.66 9.79 0.38
N GLY A 212 3.61 9.98 1.30
CA GLY A 212 3.33 10.11 2.73
C GLY A 212 2.97 8.78 3.43
N ILE A 213 3.31 7.64 2.81
CA ILE A 213 3.04 6.30 3.31
C ILE A 213 4.29 5.75 4.00
N ASN A 214 4.11 5.26 5.22
CA ASN A 214 5.11 4.52 5.96
C ASN A 214 5.04 3.03 5.59
N VAL A 215 6.09 2.51 4.96
CA VAL A 215 6.14 1.09 4.54
C VAL A 215 6.58 0.24 5.72
N LEU A 216 5.65 -0.54 6.27
CA LEU A 216 5.93 -1.50 7.35
C LEU A 216 6.73 -2.69 6.84
N SER A 217 6.41 -3.18 5.66
CA SER A 217 7.09 -4.32 5.03
C SER A 217 6.83 -4.37 3.53
N LEU A 218 7.80 -4.91 2.79
CA LEU A 218 7.60 -5.40 1.42
C LEU A 218 7.52 -6.92 1.46
N ILE A 219 6.45 -7.48 0.93
CA ILE A 219 6.24 -8.94 0.86
C ILE A 219 6.21 -9.39 -0.61
N ASN A 220 6.71 -10.58 -0.89
CA ASN A 220 6.56 -11.13 -2.24
C ASN A 220 5.09 -11.51 -2.50
N GLU A 221 4.61 -11.28 -3.73
CA GLU A 221 3.20 -11.53 -4.13
C GLU A 221 2.77 -12.96 -3.79
N TYR A 222 3.61 -13.97 -4.09
CA TYR A 222 3.31 -15.36 -3.74
C TYR A 222 3.20 -15.60 -2.22
N SER A 223 3.89 -14.82 -1.40
CA SER A 223 3.81 -14.96 0.06
C SER A 223 2.44 -14.55 0.58
N GLY A 224 1.84 -13.50 0.00
CA GLY A 224 0.47 -13.10 0.29
C GLY A 224 -0.53 -14.18 -0.10
N ALA A 225 -0.39 -14.76 -1.30
CA ALA A 225 -1.23 -15.85 -1.77
C ALA A 225 -1.06 -17.12 -0.90
N ALA A 226 0.18 -17.44 -0.52
CA ALA A 226 0.47 -18.59 0.34
C ALA A 226 -0.14 -18.41 1.74
N LEU A 227 -0.05 -17.22 2.32
CA LEU A 227 -0.67 -16.92 3.61
C LEU A 227 -2.19 -17.09 3.53
N GLN A 228 -2.83 -16.51 2.53
CA GLN A 228 -4.28 -16.62 2.34
C GLN A 228 -4.74 -18.06 2.12
N TYR A 229 -3.96 -18.85 1.39
CA TYR A 229 -4.27 -20.27 1.18
C TYR A 229 -4.18 -21.08 2.48
N GLY A 230 -3.22 -20.76 3.34
CA GLY A 230 -2.94 -21.53 4.56
C GLY A 230 -3.73 -21.11 5.79
N ILE A 231 -4.35 -19.91 5.79
CA ILE A 231 -4.90 -19.30 7.01
C ILE A 231 -6.03 -20.13 7.66
N ASP A 232 -6.84 -20.80 6.84
CA ASP A 232 -7.98 -21.60 7.29
C ASP A 232 -7.71 -23.11 7.24
N LYS A 233 -6.46 -23.54 7.05
CA LYS A 233 -6.08 -24.94 6.92
C LYS A 233 -5.28 -25.44 8.11
N ASP A 234 -5.42 -26.71 8.43
CA ASP A 234 -4.64 -27.41 9.44
C ASP A 234 -3.63 -28.33 8.76
N PHE A 235 -2.35 -28.12 9.05
CA PHE A 235 -1.24 -28.94 8.55
C PHE A 235 -0.58 -29.79 9.65
N SER A 236 -1.21 -29.94 10.82
CA SER A 236 -0.66 -30.70 11.96
C SER A 236 -0.50 -32.18 11.67
N ASN A 237 -1.37 -32.75 10.83
CA ASN A 237 -1.37 -34.17 10.51
C ASN A 237 -0.68 -34.51 9.18
N GLU A 238 -0.60 -33.56 8.25
CA GLU A 238 -0.06 -33.80 6.92
C GLU A 238 0.56 -32.52 6.35
N SER A 239 1.84 -32.57 6.03
CA SER A 239 2.51 -31.52 5.30
C SER A 239 2.15 -31.55 3.80
N ARG A 240 2.14 -30.39 3.14
CA ARG A 240 1.80 -30.28 1.72
C ARG A 240 2.73 -29.38 0.95
N HIS A 241 2.97 -29.74 -0.30
CA HIS A 241 3.57 -28.87 -1.30
C HIS A 241 2.46 -28.29 -2.20
N VAL A 242 2.50 -26.98 -2.40
CA VAL A 242 1.53 -26.26 -3.25
C VAL A 242 2.31 -25.39 -4.22
N ILE A 243 1.94 -25.45 -5.49
CA ILE A 243 2.48 -24.55 -6.51
C ILE A 243 1.52 -23.38 -6.67
N PHE A 244 2.03 -22.16 -6.47
CA PHE A 244 1.37 -20.93 -6.82
C PHE A 244 1.85 -20.50 -8.20
N TYR A 245 0.94 -20.49 -9.15
CA TYR A 245 1.19 -20.02 -10.51
C TYR A 245 0.48 -18.70 -10.71
N ASP A 246 1.25 -17.66 -10.96
CA ASP A 246 0.76 -16.30 -11.20
C ASP A 246 1.03 -15.90 -12.65
N MET A 247 -0.03 -15.53 -13.35
CA MET A 247 0.03 -15.01 -14.70
C MET A 247 -0.59 -13.61 -14.71
N GLY A 248 0.27 -12.60 -14.61
CA GLY A 248 -0.09 -11.20 -14.67
C GLY A 248 -0.11 -10.64 -16.09
N SER A 249 -0.27 -9.32 -16.22
CA SER A 249 -0.27 -8.63 -17.52
C SER A 249 1.14 -8.48 -18.13
N SER A 250 2.18 -8.40 -17.29
CA SER A 250 3.56 -8.20 -17.75
C SER A 250 4.50 -9.34 -17.40
N SER A 251 4.13 -10.21 -16.48
CA SER A 251 5.00 -11.31 -16.02
C SER A 251 4.22 -12.55 -15.64
N THR A 252 4.89 -13.70 -15.72
CA THR A 252 4.38 -14.98 -15.24
C THR A 252 5.46 -15.65 -14.42
N TYR A 253 5.11 -16.10 -13.23
CA TYR A 253 6.03 -16.85 -12.35
C TYR A 253 5.31 -17.97 -11.62
N ALA A 254 6.09 -18.90 -11.07
CA ALA A 254 5.60 -19.97 -10.21
C ALA A 254 6.44 -20.05 -8.94
N ALA A 255 5.79 -20.33 -7.82
CA ALA A 255 6.45 -20.58 -6.54
C ALA A 255 5.97 -21.90 -5.95
N LEU A 256 6.91 -22.74 -5.51
CA LEU A 256 6.63 -23.97 -4.77
C LEU A 256 6.71 -23.66 -3.28
N VAL A 257 5.61 -23.86 -2.58
CA VAL A 257 5.48 -23.58 -1.15
C VAL A 257 5.22 -24.89 -0.39
N TYR A 258 6.01 -25.12 0.64
CA TYR A 258 5.84 -26.21 1.58
C TYR A 258 5.10 -25.73 2.82
N TYR A 259 4.02 -26.42 3.16
CA TYR A 259 3.24 -26.18 4.37
C TYR A 259 3.46 -27.30 5.37
N SER A 260 3.66 -26.94 6.62
CA SER A 260 3.76 -27.85 7.75
C SER A 260 3.27 -27.16 9.02
N ALA A 261 3.18 -27.91 10.11
CA ALA A 261 2.93 -27.36 11.42
C ALA A 261 4.01 -27.79 12.40
N TYR A 262 4.25 -26.98 13.41
CA TYR A 262 5.11 -27.29 14.53
C TYR A 262 4.42 -26.99 15.85
N ASN A 263 4.87 -27.65 16.92
CA ASN A 263 4.33 -27.41 18.24
C ASN A 263 5.08 -26.26 18.93
N ALA A 264 4.39 -25.18 19.24
CA ALA A 264 4.88 -24.06 20.02
C ALA A 264 4.29 -24.10 21.44
N LYS A 265 5.00 -23.53 22.40
CA LYS A 265 4.47 -23.30 23.76
C LYS A 265 4.04 -21.86 23.88
N GLU A 266 2.73 -21.64 24.03
CA GLU A 266 2.15 -20.33 24.29
C GLU A 266 1.37 -20.36 25.61
N PHE A 267 1.67 -19.43 26.51
CA PHE A 267 1.03 -19.32 27.83
C PHE A 267 0.97 -20.66 28.60
N GLY A 268 2.04 -21.50 28.50
CA GLY A 268 2.13 -22.80 29.19
C GLY A 268 1.35 -23.94 28.52
N LYS A 269 0.68 -23.70 27.40
CA LYS A 269 0.00 -24.72 26.58
C LYS A 269 0.79 -24.99 25.31
N THR A 270 0.77 -26.26 24.88
CA THR A 270 1.30 -26.63 23.56
C THR A 270 0.23 -26.37 22.51
N VAL A 271 0.56 -25.52 21.52
CA VAL A 271 -0.33 -25.16 20.43
C VAL A 271 0.35 -25.55 19.12
N SER A 272 -0.42 -26.15 18.19
CA SER A 272 0.06 -26.40 16.83
C SER A 272 0.01 -25.09 16.04
N VAL A 273 1.15 -24.70 15.47
CA VAL A 273 1.28 -23.47 14.67
C VAL A 273 1.62 -23.85 13.24
N ASN A 274 0.80 -23.39 12.31
CA ASN A 274 1.08 -23.57 10.90
C ASN A 274 2.27 -22.70 10.47
N GLN A 275 3.10 -23.25 9.61
CA GLN A 275 4.16 -22.52 8.94
C GLN A 275 4.18 -22.84 7.46
N PHE A 276 4.67 -21.90 6.66
CA PHE A 276 4.96 -22.17 5.26
C PHE A 276 6.36 -21.67 4.90
N GLN A 277 6.98 -22.37 3.98
CA GLN A 277 8.31 -22.05 3.47
C GLN A 277 8.29 -22.12 1.95
N VAL A 278 8.79 -21.07 1.29
CA VAL A 278 9.02 -21.10 -0.15
C VAL A 278 10.24 -21.97 -0.42
N SER A 279 10.02 -23.08 -1.10
CA SER A 279 11.08 -24.03 -1.44
C SER A 279 11.78 -23.65 -2.75
N PHE A 280 11.03 -23.03 -3.67
CA PHE A 280 11.54 -22.64 -4.98
C PHE A 280 10.61 -21.59 -5.60
N ASP A 281 11.19 -20.58 -6.25
CA ASP A 281 10.47 -19.65 -7.09
C ASP A 281 11.22 -19.46 -8.41
N THR A 282 10.51 -19.24 -9.50
CA THR A 282 11.07 -18.97 -10.81
C THR A 282 10.18 -18.05 -11.63
N LEU A 283 10.81 -17.14 -12.33
CA LEU A 283 10.16 -16.34 -13.35
C LEU A 283 10.06 -17.22 -14.62
N LEU A 284 8.83 -17.51 -15.05
CA LEU A 284 8.57 -18.35 -16.22
C LEU A 284 8.55 -17.54 -17.51
N LEU A 285 7.98 -16.35 -17.45
CA LEU A 285 7.87 -15.44 -18.58
C LEU A 285 7.70 -14.02 -18.06
N TRP A 286 8.42 -13.09 -18.64
CA TRP A 286 8.26 -11.69 -18.41
C TRP A 286 7.85 -11.01 -19.73
N LEU A 287 6.55 -10.69 -19.84
CA LEU A 287 6.00 -10.03 -21.02
C LEU A 287 6.10 -8.53 -20.80
N GLY A 288 6.93 -7.87 -21.52
CA GLY A 288 6.91 -6.42 -21.60
C GLY A 288 8.22 -5.73 -21.33
N LEU A 289 9.04 -6.08 -20.38
CA LEU A 289 10.34 -5.44 -20.18
C LEU A 289 11.51 -6.43 -20.41
N GLY A 290 11.38 -7.21 -21.46
CA GLY A 290 12.47 -7.92 -22.12
C GLY A 290 13.17 -9.00 -21.31
N ILE A 291 13.09 -10.21 -21.83
CA ILE A 291 14.10 -11.22 -21.60
C ILE A 291 15.25 -10.88 -22.55
N GLY A 292 16.31 -10.38 -22.02
CA GLY A 292 17.58 -10.28 -22.69
C GLY A 292 18.56 -11.16 -21.97
#